data_93bd893b515ce9873b70b1484f480a5c
#
_entry.id   93bd893b515ce9873b70b1484f480a5c
#
_cell.length_a   1.000
_cell.length_b   1.000
_cell.length_c   1.000
_cell.angle_alpha   90.00
_cell.angle_beta   90.00
_cell.angle_gamma   90.00
#
_symmetry.space_group_name_H-M   'P 1'
#
loop_
_entity.id
_entity.type
_entity.pdbx_description
1 polymer ?
#
loop_
_entity_poly.entity_id
_entity_poly.type
_entity_poly.pdbx_seq_one_letter_code
_entity_poly.pdbx_strand_id
1 'polypeptide(L)'
;MILLLIIPIAIIIYVWSLYNSLVTTRARIRASIQEIGNQLKRQAEMIPNLLASVKMYMKQEKAVFDAITEARKALVKVIGTNDAKKMLEAGDRLNQAMAPVRALFESTPQLQSAGPTSKLMDDIRDTSDKVMYARRTLIDLAADFNIKIVTFPGNIVAKMLGFKSEAGLKTPETGAHLEVSVEETKTPKVG
;
A
#
# COMPACT_ATOMS: atom_id res chain seq x y z
N MET A 1 3.54 -51.42 18.48
CA MET A 1 4.85 -50.78 18.23
C MET A 1 4.79 -49.75 17.08
N ILE A 2 4.24 -50.05 15.90
CA ILE A 2 4.19 -49.12 14.75
C ILE A 2 3.41 -47.84 15.06
N LEU A 3 2.28 -47.92 15.78
CA LEU A 3 1.46 -46.73 16.16
C LEU A 3 2.23 -45.75 17.06
N LEU A 4 3.17 -46.22 17.87
CA LEU A 4 4.00 -45.40 18.75
C LEU A 4 5.01 -44.53 17.97
N LEU A 5 5.39 -44.92 16.75
CA LEU A 5 6.28 -44.18 15.87
C LEU A 5 5.52 -43.19 14.95
N ILE A 6 4.26 -43.45 14.65
CA ILE A 6 3.46 -42.60 13.75
C ILE A 6 3.21 -41.23 14.38
N ILE A 7 2.94 -41.13 15.68
CA ILE A 7 2.65 -39.88 16.38
C ILE A 7 3.83 -38.89 16.33
N PRO A 8 5.07 -39.29 16.72
CA PRO A 8 6.19 -38.36 16.65
C PRO A 8 6.53 -37.94 15.21
N ILE A 9 6.39 -38.85 14.23
CA ILE A 9 6.59 -38.52 12.83
C ILE A 9 5.56 -37.47 12.37
N ALA A 10 4.29 -37.61 12.71
CA ALA A 10 3.24 -36.66 12.38
C ALA A 10 3.51 -35.28 13.01
N ILE A 11 3.99 -35.24 14.26
CA ILE A 11 4.36 -33.98 14.93
C ILE A 11 5.53 -33.31 14.20
N ILE A 12 6.56 -34.06 13.81
CA ILE A 12 7.72 -33.50 13.08
C ILE A 12 7.27 -32.92 11.75
N ILE A 13 6.45 -33.63 10.96
CA ILE A 13 5.92 -33.15 9.69
C ILE A 13 5.08 -31.88 9.89
N TYR A 14 4.25 -31.85 10.94
CA TYR A 14 3.45 -30.68 11.28
C TYR A 14 4.32 -29.46 11.61
N VAL A 15 5.30 -29.61 12.50
CA VAL A 15 6.22 -28.52 12.89
C VAL A 15 6.99 -28.01 11.67
N TRP A 16 7.49 -28.90 10.82
CA TRP A 16 8.18 -28.55 9.59
C TRP A 16 7.29 -27.76 8.60
N SER A 17 6.05 -28.22 8.40
CA SER A 17 5.06 -27.54 7.57
C SER A 17 4.73 -26.14 8.09
N LEU A 18 4.51 -26.03 9.41
CA LEU A 18 4.22 -24.74 10.04
C LEU A 18 5.40 -23.77 9.95
N TYR A 19 6.62 -24.25 10.19
CA TYR A 19 7.84 -23.46 10.01
C TYR A 19 7.92 -22.89 8.60
N ASN A 20 7.78 -23.74 7.58
CA ASN A 20 7.83 -23.30 6.18
C ASN A 20 6.72 -22.29 5.86
N SER A 21 5.52 -22.49 6.39
CA SER A 21 4.40 -21.55 6.24
C SER A 21 4.73 -20.19 6.87
N LEU A 22 5.29 -20.14 8.07
CA LEU A 22 5.67 -18.90 8.74
C LEU A 22 6.78 -18.17 8.00
N VAL A 23 7.84 -18.86 7.58
CA VAL A 23 8.94 -18.29 6.81
C VAL A 23 8.45 -17.71 5.48
N THR A 24 7.62 -18.47 4.76
CA THR A 24 7.04 -18.03 3.47
C THR A 24 6.14 -16.81 3.65
N THR A 25 5.27 -16.80 4.65
CA THR A 25 4.39 -15.65 4.93
C THR A 25 5.22 -14.41 5.26
N ARG A 26 6.27 -14.55 6.07
CA ARG A 26 7.18 -13.45 6.40
C ARG A 26 7.94 -12.92 5.18
N ALA A 27 8.36 -13.79 4.28
CA ALA A 27 8.99 -13.38 3.02
C ALA A 27 8.01 -12.59 2.13
N ARG A 28 6.73 -13.01 2.06
CA ARG A 28 5.67 -12.30 1.33
C ARG A 28 5.36 -10.92 1.95
N ILE A 29 5.36 -10.79 3.28
CA ILE A 29 5.22 -9.50 3.97
C ILE A 29 6.33 -8.55 3.51
N ARG A 30 7.58 -8.99 3.50
CA ARG A 30 8.72 -8.17 3.03
C ARG A 30 8.58 -7.79 1.55
N ALA A 31 8.14 -8.72 0.71
CA ALA A 31 7.90 -8.46 -0.71
C ALA A 31 6.81 -7.40 -0.92
N SER A 32 5.72 -7.42 -0.14
CA SER A 32 4.67 -6.41 -0.19
C SER A 32 5.19 -5.02 0.25
N ILE A 33 6.06 -4.94 1.25
CA ILE A 33 6.70 -3.68 1.66
C ILE A 33 7.59 -3.12 0.53
N GLN A 34 8.37 -3.98 -0.12
CA GLN A 34 9.21 -3.59 -1.27
C GLN A 34 8.35 -3.11 -2.44
N GLU A 35 7.22 -3.76 -2.71
CA GLU A 35 6.31 -3.36 -3.78
C GLU A 35 5.72 -1.97 -3.53
N ILE A 36 5.30 -1.67 -2.29
CA ILE A 36 4.88 -0.31 -1.89
C ILE A 36 5.99 0.70 -2.23
N GLY A 37 7.22 0.43 -1.82
CA GLY A 37 8.36 1.30 -2.07
C GLY A 37 8.64 1.50 -3.57
N ASN A 38 8.57 0.44 -4.37
CA ASN A 38 8.80 0.49 -5.82
C ASN A 38 7.75 1.35 -6.54
N GLN A 39 6.48 1.17 -6.21
CA GLN A 39 5.40 1.94 -6.83
C GLN A 39 5.45 3.43 -6.42
N LEU A 40 5.71 3.71 -5.15
CA LEU A 40 5.89 5.09 -4.67
C LEU A 40 7.12 5.76 -5.30
N LYS A 41 8.21 5.02 -5.51
CA LYS A 41 9.39 5.52 -6.23
C LYS A 41 9.04 5.88 -7.67
N ARG A 42 8.37 4.98 -8.39
CA ARG A 42 7.90 5.24 -9.77
C ARG A 42 7.01 6.47 -9.82
N GLN A 43 6.08 6.61 -8.86
CA GLN A 43 5.22 7.80 -8.77
C GLN A 43 6.05 9.08 -8.57
N ALA A 44 7.00 9.08 -7.63
CA ALA A 44 7.86 10.22 -7.36
C ALA A 44 8.74 10.63 -8.56
N GLU A 45 9.13 9.68 -9.42
CA GLU A 45 9.92 9.92 -10.62
C GLU A 45 9.10 10.59 -11.74
N MET A 46 7.78 10.35 -11.79
CA MET A 46 6.90 10.95 -12.80
C MET A 46 6.51 12.41 -12.47
N ILE A 47 6.53 12.81 -11.19
CA ILE A 47 6.09 14.13 -10.73
C ILE A 47 6.78 15.30 -11.44
N PRO A 48 8.11 15.35 -11.64
CA PRO A 48 8.75 16.48 -12.31
C PRO A 48 8.26 16.69 -13.73
N ASN A 49 8.05 15.60 -14.48
CA ASN A 49 7.58 15.67 -15.86
C ASN A 49 6.13 16.15 -15.92
N LEU A 50 5.29 15.70 -14.98
CA LEU A 50 3.92 16.19 -14.88
C LEU A 50 3.88 17.68 -14.53
N LEU A 51 4.65 18.13 -13.53
CA LEU A 51 4.73 19.55 -13.17
C LEU A 51 5.20 20.42 -14.36
N ALA A 52 6.18 19.94 -15.14
CA ALA A 52 6.63 20.63 -16.34
C ALA A 52 5.51 20.78 -17.37
N SER A 53 4.70 19.74 -17.57
CA SER A 53 3.60 19.74 -18.54
C SER A 53 2.44 20.65 -18.15
N VAL A 54 2.15 20.84 -16.86
CA VAL A 54 1.05 21.68 -16.38
C VAL A 54 1.49 23.12 -16.04
N LYS A 55 2.78 23.41 -16.08
CA LYS A 55 3.35 24.71 -15.66
C LYS A 55 2.72 25.92 -16.36
N MET A 56 2.38 25.81 -17.64
CA MET A 56 1.77 26.91 -18.40
C MET A 56 0.35 27.25 -17.92
N TYR A 57 -0.35 26.24 -17.39
CA TYR A 57 -1.74 26.37 -16.93
C TYR A 57 -1.84 26.81 -15.46
N MET A 58 -0.75 26.66 -14.69
CA MET A 58 -0.68 26.98 -13.25
C MET A 58 0.37 28.07 -12.95
N LYS A 59 0.55 29.06 -13.83
CA LYS A 59 1.64 30.05 -13.70
C LYS A 59 1.66 30.84 -12.39
N GLN A 60 0.50 31.02 -11.74
CA GLN A 60 0.37 31.81 -10.51
C GLN A 60 0.34 30.91 -9.24
N GLU A 61 0.32 29.59 -9.38
CA GLU A 61 0.15 28.61 -8.30
C GLU A 61 1.50 28.14 -7.76
N LYS A 62 2.44 29.04 -7.47
CA LYS A 62 3.77 28.69 -6.97
C LYS A 62 3.68 27.84 -5.70
N ALA A 63 2.76 28.14 -4.79
CA ALA A 63 2.58 27.41 -3.54
C ALA A 63 2.24 25.92 -3.76
N VAL A 64 1.46 25.60 -4.82
CA VAL A 64 1.12 24.21 -5.17
C VAL A 64 2.37 23.47 -5.66
N PHE A 65 3.18 24.09 -6.53
CA PHE A 65 4.43 23.49 -7.00
C PHE A 65 5.42 23.22 -5.85
N ASP A 66 5.55 24.19 -4.93
CA ASP A 66 6.42 24.05 -3.76
C ASP A 66 5.92 22.93 -2.84
N ALA A 67 4.62 22.86 -2.55
CA ALA A 67 4.02 21.79 -1.72
C ALA A 67 4.25 20.39 -2.33
N ILE A 68 4.05 20.22 -3.64
CA ILE A 68 4.29 18.94 -4.32
C ILE A 68 5.77 18.58 -4.28
N THR A 69 6.65 19.55 -4.49
CA THR A 69 8.10 19.33 -4.48
C THR A 69 8.58 18.89 -3.09
N GLU A 70 8.09 19.52 -2.03
CA GLU A 70 8.42 19.15 -0.65
C GLU A 70 7.84 17.78 -0.27
N ALA A 71 6.60 17.49 -0.64
CA ALA A 71 5.99 16.17 -0.43
C ALA A 71 6.77 15.06 -1.16
N ARG A 72 7.20 15.32 -2.41
CA ARG A 72 8.06 14.41 -3.17
C ARG A 72 9.42 14.17 -2.49
N LYS A 73 10.08 15.22 -2.01
CA LYS A 73 11.35 15.09 -1.29
C LYS A 73 11.19 14.25 -0.02
N ALA A 74 10.13 14.49 0.75
CA ALA A 74 9.81 13.71 1.95
C ALA A 74 9.58 12.23 1.61
N LEU A 75 8.85 11.95 0.52
CA LEU A 75 8.62 10.58 0.05
C LEU A 75 9.93 9.89 -0.34
N VAL A 76 10.76 10.53 -1.17
CA VAL A 76 12.05 9.96 -1.62
C VAL A 76 12.97 9.63 -0.44
N LYS A 77 12.93 10.44 0.63
CA LYS A 77 13.74 10.21 1.84
C LYS A 77 13.35 8.92 2.59
N VAL A 78 12.08 8.53 2.54
CA VAL A 78 11.59 7.34 3.28
C VAL A 78 11.52 6.08 2.43
N ILE A 79 11.62 6.20 1.10
CA ILE A 79 11.69 5.05 0.20
C ILE A 79 12.96 4.25 0.53
N GLY A 80 12.80 2.94 0.74
CA GLY A 80 13.93 2.05 1.07
C GLY A 80 14.22 1.89 2.57
N THR A 81 13.48 2.59 3.44
CA THR A 81 13.62 2.41 4.91
C THR A 81 13.02 1.10 5.43
N ASN A 82 12.34 0.30 4.58
CA ASN A 82 11.51 -0.86 4.96
C ASN A 82 10.40 -0.54 5.99
N ASP A 83 10.11 0.74 6.22
CA ASP A 83 9.03 1.21 7.09
C ASP A 83 7.81 1.54 6.22
N ALA A 84 6.96 0.53 6.01
CA ALA A 84 5.76 0.67 5.18
C ALA A 84 4.84 1.80 5.65
N LYS A 85 4.75 2.04 6.98
CA LYS A 85 3.91 3.10 7.54
C LYS A 85 4.40 4.47 7.10
N LYS A 86 5.70 4.75 7.26
CA LYS A 86 6.29 6.04 6.84
C LYS A 86 6.19 6.25 5.33
N MET A 87 6.42 5.19 4.54
CA MET A 87 6.28 5.26 3.09
C MET A 87 4.85 5.61 2.67
N LEU A 88 3.85 4.96 3.27
CA LEU A 88 2.44 5.23 2.97
C LEU A 88 2.02 6.62 3.42
N GLU A 89 2.39 7.07 4.63
CA GLU A 89 2.10 8.43 5.10
C GLU A 89 2.71 9.50 4.18
N ALA A 90 3.94 9.28 3.70
CA ALA A 90 4.57 10.20 2.75
C ALA A 90 3.92 10.16 1.37
N GLY A 91 3.48 8.99 0.90
CA GLY A 91 2.71 8.81 -0.33
C GLY A 91 1.35 9.52 -0.25
N ASP A 92 0.63 9.38 0.85
CA ASP A 92 -0.65 10.05 1.09
C ASP A 92 -0.50 11.58 1.07
N ARG A 93 0.58 12.12 1.67
CA ARG A 93 0.90 13.56 1.61
C ARG A 93 1.17 14.03 0.18
N LEU A 94 1.91 13.25 -0.62
CA LEU A 94 2.12 13.56 -2.03
C LEU A 94 0.79 13.54 -2.80
N ASN A 95 -0.05 12.54 -2.56
CA ASN A 95 -1.37 12.44 -3.18
C ASN A 95 -2.29 13.61 -2.83
N GLN A 96 -2.25 14.11 -1.59
CA GLN A 96 -2.98 15.31 -1.16
C GLN A 96 -2.44 16.56 -1.85
N ALA A 97 -1.12 16.74 -1.88
CA ALA A 97 -0.49 17.88 -2.57
C ALA A 97 -0.82 17.92 -4.08
N MET A 98 -1.04 16.75 -4.70
CA MET A 98 -1.41 16.61 -6.10
C MET A 98 -2.88 16.92 -6.42
N ALA A 99 -3.75 17.10 -5.43
CA ALA A 99 -5.18 17.32 -5.64
C ALA A 99 -5.47 18.55 -6.57
N PRO A 100 -4.80 19.72 -6.43
CA PRO A 100 -5.03 20.84 -7.32
C PRO A 100 -4.65 20.54 -8.79
N VAL A 101 -3.59 19.76 -9.01
CA VAL A 101 -3.17 19.34 -10.36
C VAL A 101 -4.20 18.42 -11.00
N ARG A 102 -4.80 17.49 -10.22
CA ARG A 102 -5.88 16.62 -10.70
C ARG A 102 -7.12 17.44 -11.07
N ALA A 103 -7.54 18.37 -10.21
CA ALA A 103 -8.67 19.25 -10.48
C ALA A 103 -8.46 20.09 -11.75
N LEU A 104 -7.25 20.63 -11.94
CA LEU A 104 -6.89 21.33 -13.17
C LEU A 104 -6.99 20.41 -14.40
N PHE A 105 -6.45 19.20 -14.32
CA PHE A 105 -6.48 18.23 -15.41
C PHE A 105 -7.93 17.88 -15.78
N GLU A 106 -8.80 17.67 -14.80
CA GLU A 106 -10.23 17.35 -15.01
C GLU A 106 -11.00 18.55 -15.61
N SER A 107 -10.65 19.77 -15.27
CA SER A 107 -11.32 20.99 -15.77
C SER A 107 -10.76 21.53 -17.09
N THR A 108 -9.64 20.98 -17.61
CA THR A 108 -8.93 21.50 -18.78
C THR A 108 -8.89 20.48 -19.92
N PRO A 109 -9.81 20.53 -20.90
CA PRO A 109 -9.86 19.58 -22.03
C PRO A 109 -8.55 19.53 -22.85
N GLN A 110 -7.82 20.63 -22.92
CA GLN A 110 -6.54 20.71 -23.63
C GLN A 110 -5.45 19.85 -22.96
N LEU A 111 -5.47 19.71 -21.62
CA LEU A 111 -4.56 18.84 -20.90
C LEU A 111 -4.95 17.37 -21.09
N GLN A 112 -6.24 17.08 -21.14
CA GLN A 112 -6.75 15.72 -21.36
C GLN A 112 -6.44 15.23 -22.78
N SER A 113 -6.49 16.10 -23.78
CA SER A 113 -6.13 15.80 -25.17
C SER A 113 -4.61 15.77 -25.42
N ALA A 114 -3.81 16.34 -24.51
CA ALA A 114 -2.35 16.29 -24.61
C ALA A 114 -1.84 14.91 -24.20
N GLY A 115 -1.63 14.02 -25.17
CA GLY A 115 -1.29 12.61 -24.97
C GLY A 115 -0.20 12.33 -23.91
N PRO A 116 0.93 13.06 -23.88
CA PRO A 116 1.96 12.85 -22.85
C PRO A 116 1.48 13.16 -21.42
N THR A 117 0.68 14.23 -21.25
CA THR A 117 0.16 14.64 -19.93
C THR A 117 -0.91 13.66 -19.43
N SER A 118 -1.84 13.26 -20.31
CA SER A 118 -2.85 12.26 -20.01
C SER A 118 -2.19 10.95 -19.57
N LYS A 119 -1.21 10.47 -20.34
CA LYS A 119 -0.47 9.25 -19.98
C LYS A 119 0.22 9.35 -18.62
N LEU A 120 0.84 10.48 -18.29
CA LEU A 120 1.45 10.66 -16.96
C LEU A 120 0.41 10.61 -15.83
N MET A 121 -0.76 11.20 -16.03
CA MET A 121 -1.85 11.16 -15.05
C MET A 121 -2.38 9.74 -14.88
N ASP A 122 -2.53 8.98 -15.97
CA ASP A 122 -2.97 7.57 -15.93
C ASP A 122 -1.91 6.68 -15.26
N ASP A 123 -0.63 6.88 -15.56
CA ASP A 123 0.47 6.16 -14.93
C ASP A 123 0.56 6.45 -13.41
N ILE A 124 0.31 7.69 -12.98
CA ILE A 124 0.25 8.07 -11.56
C ILE A 124 -0.95 7.41 -10.87
N ARG A 125 -2.10 7.33 -11.54
CA ARG A 125 -3.29 6.64 -11.02
C ARG A 125 -3.00 5.14 -10.87
N ASP A 126 -2.45 4.50 -11.91
CA ASP A 126 -2.07 3.08 -11.90
C ASP A 126 -1.11 2.74 -10.75
N THR A 127 -0.08 3.60 -10.52
CA THR A 127 0.83 3.40 -9.38
C THR A 127 0.13 3.57 -8.03
N SER A 128 -0.82 4.50 -7.91
CA SER A 128 -1.61 4.69 -6.69
C SER A 128 -2.47 3.46 -6.39
N ASP A 129 -3.13 2.89 -7.40
CA ASP A 129 -3.93 1.68 -7.27
C ASP A 129 -3.07 0.47 -6.86
N LYS A 130 -1.88 0.34 -7.44
CA LYS A 130 -0.91 -0.71 -7.06
C LYS A 130 -0.40 -0.54 -5.62
N VAL A 131 -0.18 0.69 -5.15
CA VAL A 131 0.15 0.96 -3.74
C VAL A 131 -0.99 0.52 -2.82
N MET A 132 -2.24 0.84 -3.15
CA MET A 132 -3.41 0.41 -2.37
C MET A 132 -3.53 -1.11 -2.33
N TYR A 133 -3.34 -1.79 -3.45
CA TYR A 133 -3.36 -3.25 -3.51
C TYR A 133 -2.24 -3.88 -2.66
N ALA A 134 -1.00 -3.39 -2.78
CA ALA A 134 0.13 -3.88 -2.00
C ALA A 134 -0.07 -3.62 -0.49
N ARG A 135 -0.66 -2.47 -0.11
CA ARG A 135 -1.05 -2.16 1.27
C ARG A 135 -2.05 -3.19 1.82
N ARG A 136 -3.12 -3.48 1.06
CA ARG A 136 -4.12 -4.49 1.46
C ARG A 136 -3.48 -5.86 1.64
N THR A 137 -2.67 -6.29 0.68
CA THR A 137 -1.93 -7.56 0.75
C THR A 137 -1.04 -7.62 1.99
N LEU A 138 -0.35 -6.53 2.33
CA LEU A 138 0.48 -6.45 3.55
C LEU A 138 -0.35 -6.62 4.81
N ILE A 139 -1.52 -5.96 4.90
CA ILE A 139 -2.43 -6.07 6.05
C ILE A 139 -2.89 -7.52 6.21
N ASP A 140 -3.37 -8.16 5.16
CA ASP A 140 -3.87 -9.52 5.16
C ASP A 140 -2.77 -10.53 5.57
N LEU A 141 -1.58 -10.41 4.98
CA LEU A 141 -0.44 -11.28 5.30
C LEU A 141 0.06 -11.11 6.75
N ALA A 142 0.08 -9.86 7.26
CA ALA A 142 0.48 -9.59 8.65
C ALA A 142 -0.55 -10.15 9.62
N ALA A 143 -1.84 -10.03 9.33
CA ALA A 143 -2.92 -10.62 10.11
C ALA A 143 -2.81 -12.15 10.15
N ASP A 144 -2.69 -12.80 8.99
CA ASP A 144 -2.52 -14.26 8.87
C ASP A 144 -1.29 -14.75 9.64
N PHE A 145 -0.17 -14.05 9.51
CA PHE A 145 1.05 -14.39 10.23
C PHE A 145 0.85 -14.29 11.74
N ASN A 146 0.27 -13.18 12.21
CA ASN A 146 0.04 -12.96 13.63
C ASN A 146 -0.96 -13.96 14.22
N ILE A 147 -2.01 -14.35 13.49
CA ILE A 147 -2.95 -15.40 13.90
C ILE A 147 -2.20 -16.72 14.06
N LYS A 148 -1.38 -17.12 13.09
CA LYS A 148 -0.62 -18.39 13.15
C LYS A 148 0.31 -18.49 14.35
N ILE A 149 0.93 -17.38 14.77
CA ILE A 149 1.88 -17.39 15.90
C ILE A 149 1.21 -17.32 17.28
N VAL A 150 -0.09 -16.98 17.36
CA VAL A 150 -0.81 -16.91 18.65
C VAL A 150 -1.78 -18.07 18.86
N THR A 151 -2.24 -18.72 17.79
CA THR A 151 -3.17 -19.85 17.87
C THR A 151 -2.44 -21.16 18.18
N PHE A 152 -3.12 -22.07 18.92
CA PHE A 152 -2.62 -23.42 19.18
C PHE A 152 -2.76 -24.29 17.92
N PRO A 153 -1.78 -25.16 17.61
CA PRO A 153 -0.51 -25.39 18.30
C PRO A 153 0.65 -24.50 17.78
N GLY A 154 0.38 -23.56 16.89
CA GLY A 154 1.36 -22.66 16.28
C GLY A 154 2.12 -21.79 17.28
N ASN A 155 1.48 -21.40 18.37
CA ASN A 155 2.09 -20.59 19.43
C ASN A 155 3.26 -21.27 20.12
N ILE A 156 3.24 -22.60 20.25
CA ILE A 156 4.35 -23.36 20.83
C ILE A 156 5.56 -23.30 19.88
N VAL A 157 5.33 -23.63 18.62
CA VAL A 157 6.38 -23.65 17.59
C VAL A 157 6.97 -22.24 17.39
N ALA A 158 6.10 -21.23 17.34
CA ALA A 158 6.52 -19.84 17.17
C ALA A 158 7.43 -19.38 18.34
N LYS A 159 7.08 -19.69 19.58
CA LYS A 159 7.92 -19.39 20.76
C LYS A 159 9.25 -20.09 20.70
N MET A 160 9.27 -21.40 20.38
CA MET A 160 10.50 -22.20 20.30
C MET A 160 11.47 -21.67 19.24
N LEU A 161 10.94 -21.18 18.11
CA LEU A 161 11.74 -20.71 16.96
C LEU A 161 11.94 -19.18 16.96
N GLY A 162 11.47 -18.48 17.99
CA GLY A 162 11.69 -17.04 18.17
C GLY A 162 10.93 -16.15 17.18
N PHE A 163 9.83 -16.60 16.60
CA PHE A 163 8.96 -15.76 15.79
C PHE A 163 8.24 -14.73 16.65
N LYS A 164 8.28 -13.47 16.19
CA LYS A 164 7.57 -12.34 16.83
C LYS A 164 6.51 -11.82 15.89
N SER A 165 5.47 -11.17 16.43
CA SER A 165 4.43 -10.56 15.63
C SER A 165 5.01 -9.52 14.67
N GLU A 166 4.52 -9.52 13.44
CA GLU A 166 4.81 -8.48 12.46
C GLU A 166 3.85 -7.30 12.70
N ALA A 167 4.39 -6.09 12.57
CA ALA A 167 3.58 -4.89 12.72
C ALA A 167 2.58 -4.80 11.55
N GLY A 168 1.30 -4.97 11.85
CA GLY A 168 0.22 -4.70 10.89
C GLY A 168 0.07 -3.21 10.66
N LEU A 169 -0.33 -2.81 9.45
CA LEU A 169 -0.78 -1.46 9.19
C LEU A 169 -2.19 -1.31 9.74
N LYS A 170 -2.45 -0.24 10.48
CA LYS A 170 -3.83 0.10 10.86
C LYS A 170 -4.64 0.44 9.60
N THR A 171 -5.83 -0.11 9.49
CA THR A 171 -6.81 0.37 8.52
C THR A 171 -7.07 1.85 8.81
N PRO A 172 -7.14 2.75 7.81
CA PRO A 172 -7.52 4.13 8.05
C PRO A 172 -8.88 4.17 8.75
N GLU A 173 -8.93 4.80 9.91
CA GLU A 173 -10.18 4.95 10.68
C GLU A 173 -11.03 6.11 10.12
N THR A 174 -10.48 6.91 9.22
CA THR A 174 -11.13 8.06 8.57
C THR A 174 -10.78 8.11 7.09
N GLY A 175 -11.74 8.45 6.28
CA GLY A 175 -11.57 8.64 4.83
C GLY A 175 -12.89 8.47 4.08
N ALA A 176 -13.04 9.10 2.93
CA ALA A 176 -14.25 9.08 2.10
C ALA A 176 -14.74 7.64 1.74
N HIS A 177 -13.84 6.65 1.75
CA HIS A 177 -14.17 5.24 1.51
C HIS A 177 -14.81 4.53 2.72
N LEU A 178 -14.86 5.18 3.90
CA LEU A 178 -15.54 4.69 5.11
C LEU A 178 -16.85 5.45 5.37
N GLU A 179 -17.08 6.56 4.66
CA GLU A 179 -18.30 7.34 4.74
C GLU A 179 -19.29 6.80 3.72
N VAL A 180 -20.29 6.07 4.21
CA VAL A 180 -21.45 5.70 3.38
C VAL A 180 -22.25 6.98 3.14
N SER A 181 -22.29 7.45 1.90
CA SER A 181 -23.04 8.66 1.57
C SER A 181 -24.54 8.41 1.84
N VAL A 182 -25.26 9.48 2.27
CA VAL A 182 -26.71 9.41 2.53
C VAL A 182 -27.47 8.98 1.26
N GLU A 183 -26.88 9.15 0.08
CA GLU A 183 -27.45 8.69 -1.21
C GLU A 183 -27.31 7.18 -1.43
N GLU A 184 -26.23 6.56 -0.95
CA GLU A 184 -26.02 5.10 -1.01
C GLU A 184 -26.95 4.33 -0.08
N THR A 185 -27.50 4.99 0.95
CA THR A 185 -28.47 4.39 1.87
C THR A 185 -29.92 4.50 1.38
N LYS A 186 -30.19 5.23 0.29
CA LYS A 186 -31.53 5.31 -0.30
C LYS A 186 -31.80 4.06 -1.13
N THR A 187 -32.78 3.29 -0.70
CA THR A 187 -33.33 2.18 -1.52
C THR A 187 -33.75 2.71 -2.89
N PRO A 188 -33.31 2.08 -4.00
CA PRO A 188 -33.75 2.48 -5.33
C PRO A 188 -35.28 2.35 -5.41
N LYS A 189 -35.97 3.43 -5.77
CA LYS A 189 -37.37 3.36 -6.10
C LYS A 189 -37.49 2.59 -7.42
N VAL A 190 -37.97 1.37 -7.32
CA VAL A 190 -38.38 0.59 -8.48
C VAL A 190 -39.68 1.24 -8.97
N GLY A 191 -39.61 1.90 -10.12
CA GLY A 191 -40.78 2.40 -10.86
C GLY A 191 -41.39 1.31 -11.68
#